data_c32c6b76c767251936b8009ae2ec1417
#
_entry.id   c32c6b76c767251936b8009ae2ec1417
#
_cell.length_a   1.000
_cell.length_b   1.000
_cell.length_c   1.000
_cell.angle_alpha   90.00
_cell.angle_beta   90.00
_cell.angle_gamma   90.00
#
_symmetry.space_group_name_H-M   'P 1'
#
loop_
_entity.id
_entity.type
_entity.pdbx_description
1 polymer ?
#
loop_
_entity_poly.entity_id
_entity_poly.type
_entity_poly.pdbx_seq_one_letter_code
_entity_poly.pdbx_strand_id
1 'polypeptide(L)'
;MPTLLKKCDEIRNKRGNKNKPFFLIVDSLQCMDDGKYTRKNGSTHINGGSATRALGMMTDYCKEHFCNAIVIGQVNKSGTMAGSQKLKHMVDSMMTLTVEERDPDLRGCRVLQMQKNRFGGAGGTFFLELSKRGFKEVARVSAA
;
A
#
# COMPACT_ATOMS: atom_id res chain seq x y z
N MET A 1 -2.79 5.29 13.61
CA MET A 1 -3.82 5.60 12.58
C MET A 1 -4.78 6.73 12.98
N PRO A 2 -5.41 6.76 14.17
CA PRO A 2 -6.38 7.81 14.50
C PRO A 2 -5.83 9.25 14.38
N THR A 3 -4.62 9.49 14.86
CA THR A 3 -3.95 10.79 14.76
C THR A 3 -3.71 11.22 13.31
N LEU A 4 -3.33 10.26 12.44
CA LEU A 4 -3.15 10.50 11.01
C LEU A 4 -4.47 10.94 10.36
N LEU A 5 -5.56 10.22 10.61
CA LEU A 5 -6.87 10.52 10.01
C LEU A 5 -7.40 11.89 10.48
N LYS A 6 -7.22 12.23 11.77
CA LYS A 6 -7.52 13.58 12.28
C LYS A 6 -6.72 14.65 11.52
N LYS A 7 -5.45 14.39 11.24
CA LYS A 7 -4.61 15.32 10.45
C LYS A 7 -5.07 15.44 9.00
N CYS A 8 -5.54 14.35 8.41
CA CYS A 8 -6.17 14.40 7.09
C CYS A 8 -7.40 15.32 7.06
N ASP A 9 -8.26 15.23 8.08
CA ASP A 9 -9.42 16.12 8.20
C ASP A 9 -9.02 17.58 8.35
N GLU A 10 -8.03 17.88 9.17
CA GLU A 10 -7.50 19.25 9.32
C GLU A 10 -7.02 19.81 7.98
N ILE A 11 -6.32 19.00 7.15
CA ILE A 11 -5.81 19.41 5.85
C ILE A 11 -6.95 19.60 4.85
N ARG A 12 -7.89 18.65 4.78
CA ARG A 12 -9.02 18.70 3.85
C ARG A 12 -9.95 19.89 4.13
N ASN A 13 -10.16 20.20 5.40
CA ASN A 13 -11.07 21.27 5.83
C ASN A 13 -10.44 22.68 5.83
N LYS A 14 -9.15 22.81 5.53
CA LYS A 14 -8.51 24.12 5.37
C LYS A 14 -9.18 24.92 4.24
N ARG A 15 -9.31 26.24 4.48
CA ARG A 15 -9.74 27.19 3.44
C ARG A 15 -8.82 27.05 2.21
N GLY A 16 -9.41 26.82 1.04
CA GLY A 16 -8.69 26.60 -0.22
C GLY A 16 -8.42 25.12 -0.57
N ASN A 17 -8.65 24.17 0.36
CA ASN A 17 -8.58 22.73 0.07
C ASN A 17 -9.97 22.09 -0.07
N LYS A 18 -11.00 22.78 0.40
CA LYS A 18 -12.38 22.32 0.30
C LYS A 18 -12.73 22.03 -1.16
N ASN A 19 -13.27 20.86 -1.42
CA ASN A 19 -13.61 20.34 -2.77
C ASN A 19 -12.43 20.02 -3.68
N LYS A 20 -11.18 20.01 -3.18
CA LYS A 20 -10.05 19.51 -3.94
C LYS A 20 -9.90 18.00 -3.77
N PRO A 21 -9.44 17.27 -4.81
CA PRO A 21 -9.07 15.88 -4.67
C PRO A 21 -8.04 15.70 -3.54
N PHE A 22 -8.25 14.68 -2.71
CA PHE A 22 -7.35 14.33 -1.64
C PHE A 22 -6.76 12.94 -1.88
N PHE A 23 -5.45 12.85 -1.73
CA PHE A 23 -4.71 11.62 -1.93
C PHE A 23 -3.79 11.38 -0.75
N LEU A 24 -3.86 10.18 -0.16
CA LEU A 24 -3.06 9.78 1.00
C LEU A 24 -2.04 8.72 0.59
N ILE A 25 -0.78 8.92 0.95
CA ILE A 25 0.28 7.91 0.79
C ILE A 25 0.79 7.54 2.18
N VAL A 26 0.76 6.24 2.50
CA VAL A 26 1.23 5.70 3.78
C VAL A 26 2.39 4.75 3.53
N ASP A 27 3.58 5.13 3.99
CA ASP A 27 4.81 4.33 3.97
C ASP A 27 5.32 4.21 5.43
N SER A 28 5.21 3.08 6.04
CA SER A 28 4.65 1.81 5.62
C SER A 28 3.53 1.38 6.58
N LEU A 29 2.67 0.49 6.10
CA LEU A 29 1.55 -0.04 6.89
C LEU A 29 2.00 -0.69 8.21
N GLN A 30 3.16 -1.36 8.21
CA GLN A 30 3.70 -2.03 9.39
C GLN A 30 4.07 -1.08 10.53
N CYS A 31 4.29 0.20 10.23
CA CYS A 31 4.58 1.24 11.23
C CYS A 31 3.30 1.88 11.81
N MET A 32 2.12 1.50 11.34
CA MET A 32 0.86 2.09 11.76
C MET A 32 0.25 1.34 12.94
N ASP A 33 -0.09 2.06 13.98
CA ASP A 33 -0.89 1.57 15.09
C ASP A 33 -2.37 1.92 14.91
N ASP A 34 -3.22 1.22 15.66
CA ASP A 34 -4.67 1.45 15.69
C ASP A 34 -5.13 2.31 16.86
N GLY A 35 -4.19 2.80 17.68
CA GLY A 35 -4.44 3.61 18.86
C GLY A 35 -5.04 2.85 20.06
N LYS A 36 -5.23 1.52 19.96
CA LYS A 36 -5.92 0.75 21.01
C LYS A 36 -4.99 0.21 22.10
N TYR A 37 -3.72 0.00 21.79
CA TYR A 37 -2.79 -0.64 22.71
C TYR A 37 -1.62 0.29 23.02
N THR A 38 -1.64 0.84 24.23
CA THR A 38 -0.54 1.64 24.78
C THR A 38 0.17 0.81 25.86
N ARG A 39 1.49 0.72 25.80
CA ARG A 39 2.30 0.12 26.86
C ARG A 39 2.23 1.00 28.11
N LYS A 40 2.58 0.41 29.28
CA LYS A 40 2.65 1.15 30.57
C LYS A 40 3.58 2.38 30.51
N ASN A 41 4.56 2.40 29.63
CA ASN A 41 5.47 3.53 29.40
C ASN A 41 4.93 4.58 28.41
N GLY A 42 3.68 4.52 27.99
CA GLY A 42 3.06 5.43 27.06
C GLY A 42 3.36 5.16 25.58
N SER A 43 4.21 4.18 25.25
CA SER A 43 4.49 3.84 23.85
C SER A 43 3.40 2.94 23.25
N THR A 44 3.04 3.16 22.01
CA THR A 44 2.05 2.33 21.30
C THR A 44 2.64 0.98 20.92
N HIS A 45 1.87 -0.08 21.12
CA HIS A 45 2.30 -1.44 20.77
C HIS A 45 1.81 -1.78 19.35
N ILE A 46 2.75 -1.91 18.41
CA ILE A 46 2.47 -2.39 17.06
C ILE A 46 2.61 -3.90 17.03
N ASN A 47 1.56 -4.60 16.63
CA ASN A 47 1.53 -6.04 16.42
C ASN A 47 0.91 -6.37 15.05
N GLY A 48 0.97 -7.64 14.61
CA GLY A 48 0.43 -8.06 13.32
C GLY A 48 -1.06 -7.76 13.10
N GLY A 49 -1.83 -7.66 14.19
CA GLY A 49 -3.23 -7.23 14.13
C GLY A 49 -3.41 -5.71 14.01
N SER A 50 -2.45 -4.91 14.49
CA SER A 50 -2.52 -3.44 14.43
C SER A 50 -2.52 -2.94 13.00
N ALA A 51 -1.67 -3.47 12.13
CA ALA A 51 -1.60 -3.11 10.73
C ALA A 51 -2.92 -3.37 10.00
N THR A 52 -3.54 -4.52 10.25
CA THR A 52 -4.84 -4.86 9.65
C THR A 52 -5.95 -3.91 10.11
N ARG A 53 -5.99 -3.58 11.40
CA ARG A 53 -6.99 -2.64 11.94
C ARG A 53 -6.74 -1.23 11.45
N ALA A 54 -5.49 -0.80 11.37
CA ALA A 54 -5.10 0.49 10.81
C ALA A 54 -5.51 0.62 9.34
N LEU A 55 -5.31 -0.42 8.54
CA LEU A 55 -5.79 -0.46 7.15
C LEU A 55 -7.33 -0.38 7.09
N GLY A 56 -8.05 -1.08 7.97
CA GLY A 56 -9.50 -0.98 8.07
C GLY A 56 -9.98 0.44 8.30
N MET A 57 -9.42 1.11 9.30
CA MET A 57 -9.74 2.52 9.59
C MET A 57 -9.49 3.44 8.40
N MET A 58 -8.41 3.21 7.66
CA MET A 58 -8.08 4.01 6.50
C MET A 58 -9.01 3.73 5.30
N THR A 59 -9.36 2.47 5.05
CA THR A 59 -10.30 2.12 3.98
C THR A 59 -11.71 2.68 4.25
N ASP A 60 -12.16 2.66 5.50
CA ASP A 60 -13.43 3.26 5.90
C ASP A 60 -13.40 4.78 5.72
N TYR A 61 -12.31 5.43 6.14
CA TYR A 61 -12.10 6.86 5.93
C TYR A 61 -12.12 7.24 4.43
N CYS A 62 -11.43 6.48 3.58
CA CYS A 62 -11.41 6.75 2.15
C CYS A 62 -12.79 6.61 1.51
N LYS A 63 -13.58 5.64 1.94
CA LYS A 63 -14.97 5.45 1.46
C LYS A 63 -15.89 6.57 1.93
N GLU A 64 -15.81 6.94 3.20
CA GLU A 64 -16.64 8.00 3.79
C GLU A 64 -16.39 9.35 3.12
N HIS A 65 -15.14 9.63 2.80
CA HIS A 65 -14.72 10.95 2.29
C HIS A 65 -14.42 10.98 0.80
N PHE A 66 -14.68 9.91 0.06
CA PHE A 66 -14.44 9.79 -1.39
C PHE A 66 -13.01 10.20 -1.78
N CYS A 67 -12.02 9.75 -1.01
CA CYS A 67 -10.61 10.01 -1.28
C CYS A 67 -9.85 8.73 -1.60
N ASN A 68 -8.67 8.88 -2.22
CA ASN A 68 -7.82 7.77 -2.62
C ASN A 68 -6.63 7.62 -1.66
N ALA A 69 -6.17 6.38 -1.48
CA ALA A 69 -4.96 6.11 -0.73
C ALA A 69 -4.09 5.07 -1.43
N ILE A 70 -2.78 5.25 -1.33
CA ILE A 70 -1.76 4.23 -1.59
C ILE A 70 -1.14 3.85 -0.25
N VAL A 71 -1.11 2.55 0.01
CA VAL A 71 -0.49 2.00 1.22
C VAL A 71 0.64 1.09 0.83
N ILE A 72 1.82 1.42 1.30
CA ILE A 72 3.02 0.63 1.06
C ILE A 72 3.17 -0.37 2.20
N GLY A 73 3.28 -1.65 1.85
CA GLY A 73 3.55 -2.73 2.79
C GLY A 73 4.85 -3.43 2.44
N GLN A 74 5.66 -3.73 3.45
CA GLN A 74 6.89 -4.46 3.26
C GLN A 74 6.62 -5.97 3.17
N VAL A 75 7.28 -6.63 2.25
CA VAL A 75 7.28 -8.08 2.10
C VAL A 75 8.53 -8.67 2.75
N ASN A 76 8.44 -9.90 3.23
CA ASN A 76 9.59 -10.66 3.72
C ASN A 76 10.47 -11.16 2.56
N LYS A 77 11.58 -11.85 2.88
CA LYS A 77 12.50 -12.41 1.88
C LYS A 77 11.85 -13.39 0.91
N SER A 78 10.74 -14.02 1.28
CA SER A 78 9.96 -14.90 0.39
C SER A 78 8.94 -14.15 -0.49
N GLY A 79 8.96 -12.83 -0.50
CA GLY A 79 8.01 -12.02 -1.29
C GLY A 79 6.60 -11.98 -0.73
N THR A 80 6.39 -12.48 0.50
CA THR A 80 5.07 -12.51 1.15
C THR A 80 4.98 -11.48 2.26
N MET A 81 3.80 -10.92 2.46
CA MET A 81 3.49 -10.05 3.59
C MET A 81 2.62 -10.80 4.59
N ALA A 82 2.95 -10.71 5.87
CA ALA A 82 2.15 -11.33 6.93
C ALA A 82 0.69 -10.84 6.84
N GLY A 83 -0.26 -11.79 6.81
CA GLY A 83 -1.68 -11.46 6.68
C GLY A 83 -2.11 -10.99 5.28
N SER A 84 -1.29 -11.22 4.24
CA SER A 84 -1.52 -10.73 2.87
C SER A 84 -2.91 -11.08 2.32
N GLN A 85 -3.45 -12.26 2.59
CA GLN A 85 -4.78 -12.65 2.12
C GLN A 85 -5.88 -11.75 2.71
N LYS A 86 -5.83 -11.48 4.02
CA LYS A 86 -6.80 -10.59 4.67
C LYS A 86 -6.68 -9.15 4.14
N LEU A 87 -5.45 -8.65 4.00
CA LEU A 87 -5.20 -7.31 3.46
C LEU A 87 -5.66 -7.18 2.00
N LYS A 88 -5.46 -8.23 1.19
CA LYS A 88 -5.93 -8.29 -0.19
C LYS A 88 -7.46 -8.12 -0.30
N HIS A 89 -8.23 -8.66 0.66
CA HIS A 89 -9.69 -8.49 0.66
C HIS A 89 -10.13 -7.06 1.01
N MET A 90 -9.31 -6.32 1.75
CA MET A 90 -9.65 -4.99 2.26
C MET A 90 -9.41 -3.86 1.25
N VAL A 91 -8.56 -4.06 0.25
CA VAL A 91 -8.18 -3.05 -0.75
C VAL A 91 -8.85 -3.31 -2.09
N ASP A 92 -9.01 -2.28 -2.92
CA ASP A 92 -9.56 -2.39 -4.25
C ASP A 92 -8.54 -2.91 -5.26
N SER A 93 -7.29 -2.52 -5.11
CA SER A 93 -6.18 -2.99 -5.93
C SER A 93 -4.99 -3.37 -5.07
N MET A 94 -4.26 -4.41 -5.48
CA MET A 94 -3.04 -4.85 -4.81
C MET A 94 -1.99 -5.20 -5.86
N MET A 95 -0.81 -4.61 -5.72
CA MET A 95 0.36 -4.88 -6.55
C MET A 95 1.50 -5.34 -5.68
N THR A 96 2.35 -6.21 -6.22
CA THR A 96 3.64 -6.56 -5.61
C THR A 96 4.77 -6.03 -6.47
N LEU A 97 5.82 -5.54 -5.81
CA LEU A 97 7.06 -5.11 -6.44
C LEU A 97 8.21 -5.92 -5.84
N THR A 98 8.83 -6.75 -6.65
CA THR A 98 9.95 -7.63 -6.24
C THR A 98 11.15 -7.43 -7.17
N VAL A 99 12.22 -8.20 -6.96
CA VAL A 99 13.38 -8.21 -7.85
C VAL A 99 13.44 -9.55 -8.56
N GLU A 100 13.69 -9.55 -9.88
CA GLU A 100 13.95 -10.77 -10.64
C GLU A 100 15.38 -11.26 -10.38
N GLU A 101 15.50 -12.50 -9.92
CA GLU A 101 16.80 -13.11 -9.59
C GLU A 101 17.09 -14.39 -10.41
N ARG A 102 16.07 -14.97 -11.03
CA ARG A 102 16.13 -16.29 -11.68
C ARG A 102 16.44 -16.21 -13.16
N ASP A 103 15.74 -15.35 -13.88
CA ASP A 103 15.92 -15.19 -15.31
C ASP A 103 17.21 -14.40 -15.60
N PRO A 104 18.20 -14.98 -16.33
CA PRO A 104 19.46 -14.29 -16.60
C PRO A 104 19.30 -12.97 -17.38
N ASP A 105 18.33 -12.90 -18.30
CA ASP A 105 18.12 -11.75 -19.18
C ASP A 105 17.39 -10.60 -18.46
N LEU A 106 16.63 -10.93 -17.42
CA LEU A 106 15.83 -9.97 -16.65
C LEU A 106 16.36 -9.75 -15.22
N ARG A 107 17.50 -10.35 -14.89
CA ARG A 107 18.09 -10.28 -13.55
C ARG A 107 18.32 -8.83 -13.10
N GLY A 108 17.84 -8.52 -11.91
CA GLY A 108 17.93 -7.18 -11.33
C GLY A 108 16.79 -6.24 -11.72
N CYS A 109 15.98 -6.59 -12.71
CA CYS A 109 14.74 -5.86 -13.00
C CYS A 109 13.79 -5.90 -11.80
N ARG A 110 12.98 -4.86 -11.66
CA ARG A 110 11.85 -4.86 -10.73
C ARG A 110 10.67 -5.53 -11.41
N VAL A 111 10.06 -6.49 -10.74
CA VAL A 111 8.86 -7.19 -11.20
C VAL A 111 7.66 -6.58 -10.53
N LEU A 112 6.85 -5.86 -11.28
CA LEU A 112 5.57 -5.31 -10.84
C LEU A 112 4.46 -6.25 -11.29
N GLN A 113 3.73 -6.83 -10.33
CA GLN A 113 2.65 -7.77 -10.62
C GLN A 113 1.33 -7.29 -10.00
N MET A 114 0.27 -7.25 -10.80
CA MET A 114 -1.07 -6.94 -10.35
C MET A 114 -1.71 -8.18 -9.72
N GLN A 115 -1.80 -8.22 -8.39
CA GLN A 115 -2.37 -9.33 -7.62
C GLN A 115 -3.89 -9.29 -7.52
N LYS A 116 -4.45 -8.07 -7.51
CA LYS A 116 -5.89 -7.80 -7.46
C LYS A 116 -6.17 -6.46 -8.11
N ASN A 117 -7.23 -6.41 -8.88
CA ASN A 117 -7.81 -5.16 -9.37
C ASN A 117 -9.34 -5.30 -9.47
N ARG A 118 -10.05 -4.59 -8.60
CA ARG A 118 -11.53 -4.65 -8.58
C ARG A 118 -12.16 -4.03 -9.83
N PHE A 119 -11.49 -3.05 -10.43
CA PHE A 119 -12.05 -2.22 -11.50
C PHE A 119 -11.42 -2.51 -12.87
N GLY A 120 -10.64 -3.57 -13.00
CA GLY A 120 -9.99 -3.91 -14.27
C GLY A 120 -9.28 -5.25 -14.24
N GLY A 121 -8.46 -5.51 -15.26
CA GLY A 121 -7.69 -6.75 -15.37
C GLY A 121 -6.68 -6.92 -14.22
N ALA A 122 -6.50 -8.16 -13.80
CA ALA A 122 -5.47 -8.57 -12.85
C ALA A 122 -4.56 -9.63 -13.49
N GLY A 123 -3.40 -9.91 -12.87
CA GLY A 123 -2.47 -10.95 -13.33
C GLY A 123 -1.41 -10.46 -14.34
N GLY A 124 -1.45 -9.22 -14.79
CA GLY A 124 -0.37 -8.64 -15.61
C GLY A 124 0.94 -8.53 -14.83
N THR A 125 2.04 -8.88 -15.46
CA THR A 125 3.40 -8.79 -14.90
C THR A 125 4.25 -7.90 -15.78
N PHE A 126 4.92 -6.92 -15.18
CA PHE A 126 5.78 -5.94 -15.85
C PHE A 126 7.20 -6.06 -15.30
N PHE A 127 8.18 -6.14 -16.17
CA PHE A 127 9.59 -6.10 -15.82
C PHE A 127 10.12 -4.69 -16.07
N LEU A 128 10.66 -4.08 -15.03
CA LEU A 128 11.03 -2.68 -15.01
C LEU A 128 12.53 -2.56 -14.67
N GLU A 129 13.29 -1.90 -15.52
CA GLU A 129 14.65 -1.46 -15.22
C GLU A 129 14.59 -0.17 -14.39
N LEU A 130 15.32 -0.14 -13.27
CA LEU A 130 15.46 1.06 -12.43
C LEU A 130 16.73 1.80 -12.78
N SER A 131 16.61 3.03 -13.19
CA SER A 131 17.71 3.94 -13.52
C SER A 131 17.60 5.24 -12.72
N LYS A 132 18.60 6.12 -12.86
CA LYS A 132 18.55 7.49 -12.30
C LYS A 132 17.36 8.32 -12.82
N ARG A 133 16.77 7.93 -13.95
CA ARG A 133 15.59 8.59 -14.56
C ARG A 133 14.27 7.96 -14.12
N GLY A 134 14.29 6.96 -13.24
CA GLY A 134 13.12 6.20 -12.81
C GLY A 134 13.02 4.83 -13.46
N PHE A 135 11.80 4.29 -13.52
CA PHE A 135 11.51 2.99 -14.10
C PHE A 135 11.31 3.07 -15.61
N LYS A 136 11.84 2.06 -16.31
CA LYS A 136 11.58 1.81 -17.72
C LYS A 136 11.07 0.38 -17.89
N GLU A 137 9.93 0.20 -18.55
CA GLU A 137 9.44 -1.12 -18.92
C GLU A 137 10.36 -1.75 -19.97
N VAL A 138 10.83 -2.96 -19.70
CA VAL A 138 11.68 -3.75 -20.62
C VAL A 138 10.98 -4.99 -21.15
N ALA A 139 10.04 -5.55 -20.39
CA ALA A 139 9.22 -6.67 -20.80
C ALA A 139 7.86 -6.68 -20.11
N ARG A 140 6.90 -7.38 -20.71
CA ARG A 140 5.55 -7.53 -20.15
C ARG A 140 5.02 -8.92 -20.44
N VAL A 141 4.35 -9.51 -19.44
CA VAL A 141 3.52 -10.71 -19.61
C VAL A 141 2.09 -10.33 -19.27
N SER A 142 1.22 -10.38 -20.26
CA SER A 142 -0.22 -10.16 -20.06
C SER A 142 -0.86 -11.42 -19.50
N ALA A 143 -1.80 -11.29 -18.57
CA ALA A 143 -2.67 -12.39 -18.24
C ALA A 143 -3.53 -12.72 -19.47
N ALA A 144 -3.60 -14.00 -19.80
CA ALA A 144 -4.49 -14.49 -20.84
C ALA A 144 -5.96 -14.34 -20.42
#